data_5eafebb3c6e62472c833477b576dcc4b
#
_entry.id   5eafebb3c6e62472c833477b576dcc4b
#
_cell.length_a   1.000
_cell.length_b   1.000
_cell.length_c   1.000
_cell.angle_alpha   90.00
_cell.angle_beta   90.00
_cell.angle_gamma   90.00
#
_symmetry.space_group_name_H-M   'P 1'
#
loop_
_entity.id
_entity.type
_entity.pdbx_description
1 polymer ?
#
loop_
_entity_poly.entity_id
_entity_poly.type
_entity_poly.pdbx_seq_one_letter_code
_entity_poly.pdbx_strand_id
1 'polypeptide(L)'
;MGWLELGMPAEARKELQTLTPEVAQLPEVRGVQWSILAQEKNWAEAEALARDQVSDQPDNAANWINWAYALRRADGCGIRMAYDTLREAVDRFPKESTIPYNLACYCCRMEEVEEAWRWLHVAAGRSDHKTIRRMALCDNDLSAIHEQLTDWGA
;
A
#
# COMPACT_ATOMS: atom_id res chain seq x y z
N MET A 1 -1.27 -6.82 20.18
CA MET A 1 -2.03 -6.22 19.06
C MET A 1 -2.51 -4.81 19.41
N GLY A 2 -3.04 -4.58 20.59
CA GLY A 2 -3.58 -3.28 21.01
C GLY A 2 -2.63 -2.07 20.97
N TRP A 3 -1.34 -2.26 21.12
CA TRP A 3 -0.35 -1.17 21.13
C TRP A 3 -0.24 -0.41 19.80
N LEU A 4 -0.40 -1.10 18.66
CA LEU A 4 -0.39 -0.45 17.34
C LEU A 4 -1.66 0.39 17.11
N GLU A 5 -2.80 -0.11 17.55
CA GLU A 5 -4.08 0.62 17.48
C GLU A 5 -4.06 1.89 18.36
N LEU A 6 -3.30 1.85 19.47
CA LEU A 6 -3.07 2.99 20.35
C LEU A 6 -1.95 3.92 19.85
N GLY A 7 -1.32 3.64 18.71
CA GLY A 7 -0.20 4.43 18.20
C GLY A 7 1.08 4.31 19.02
N MET A 8 1.30 3.16 19.67
CA MET A 8 2.46 2.89 20.54
C MET A 8 3.38 1.82 19.92
N PRO A 9 4.08 2.12 18.82
CA PRO A 9 4.91 1.13 18.11
C PRO A 9 6.09 0.62 18.95
N ALA A 10 6.63 1.44 19.84
CA ALA A 10 7.72 1.02 20.72
C ALA A 10 7.31 -0.11 21.69
N GLU A 11 6.10 -0.05 22.23
CA GLU A 11 5.58 -1.11 23.11
C GLU A 11 5.27 -2.39 22.31
N ALA A 12 4.69 -2.25 21.11
CA ALA A 12 4.50 -3.39 20.22
C ALA A 12 5.83 -4.06 19.85
N ARG A 13 6.89 -3.29 19.60
CA ARG A 13 8.24 -3.81 19.34
C ARG A 13 8.79 -4.60 20.52
N LYS A 14 8.60 -4.11 21.75
CA LYS A 14 9.04 -4.83 22.96
C LYS A 14 8.36 -6.19 23.09
N GLU A 15 7.05 -6.27 22.83
CA GLU A 15 6.33 -7.55 22.84
C GLU A 15 6.89 -8.52 21.79
N LEU A 16 7.19 -8.04 20.57
CA LEU A 16 7.78 -8.89 19.53
C LEU A 16 9.16 -9.44 19.90
N GLN A 17 9.96 -8.70 20.67
CA GLN A 17 11.28 -9.15 21.13
C GLN A 17 11.20 -10.33 22.11
N THR A 18 10.06 -10.60 22.70
CA THR A 18 9.82 -11.75 23.58
C THR A 18 9.51 -13.04 22.82
N LEU A 19 9.28 -12.96 21.52
CA LEU A 19 8.91 -14.10 20.68
C LEU A 19 10.14 -14.95 20.33
N THR A 20 9.92 -16.26 20.18
CA THR A 20 10.96 -17.14 19.64
C THR A 20 11.23 -16.83 18.17
N PRO A 21 12.45 -17.15 17.63
CA PRO A 21 12.76 -16.91 16.24
C PRO A 21 11.76 -17.55 15.26
N GLU A 22 11.24 -18.73 15.58
CA GLU A 22 10.26 -19.44 14.76
C GLU A 22 8.93 -18.70 14.70
N VAL A 23 8.46 -18.20 15.83
CA VAL A 23 7.22 -17.42 15.91
C VAL A 23 7.38 -16.06 15.21
N ALA A 24 8.55 -15.43 15.36
CA ALA A 24 8.85 -14.15 14.71
C ALA A 24 8.81 -14.22 13.17
N GLN A 25 9.01 -15.40 12.58
CA GLN A 25 8.95 -15.61 11.14
C GLN A 25 7.54 -15.95 10.61
N LEU A 26 6.55 -16.09 11.48
CA LEU A 26 5.18 -16.32 11.04
C LEU A 26 4.67 -15.12 10.22
N PRO A 27 3.91 -15.35 9.12
CA PRO A 27 3.42 -14.27 8.25
C PRO A 27 2.66 -13.16 8.99
N GLU A 28 1.82 -13.54 9.94
CA GLU A 28 1.03 -12.60 10.74
C GLU A 28 1.93 -11.72 11.61
N VAL A 29 2.99 -12.29 12.20
CA VAL A 29 3.96 -11.55 13.01
C VAL A 29 4.78 -10.61 12.14
N ARG A 30 5.22 -11.05 10.97
CA ARG A 30 5.95 -10.20 10.01
C ARG A 30 5.07 -9.04 9.52
N GLY A 31 3.77 -9.26 9.34
CA GLY A 31 2.80 -8.19 9.04
C GLY A 31 2.73 -7.13 10.15
N VAL A 32 2.76 -7.56 11.41
CA VAL A 32 2.81 -6.65 12.57
C VAL A 32 4.15 -5.91 12.62
N GLN A 33 5.26 -6.58 12.38
CA GLN A 33 6.60 -5.96 12.29
C GLN A 33 6.64 -4.86 11.24
N TRP A 34 6.09 -5.13 10.05
CA TRP A 34 5.99 -4.13 8.98
C TRP A 34 5.18 -2.90 9.44
N SER A 35 4.04 -3.12 10.08
CA SER A 35 3.19 -2.04 10.59
C SER A 35 3.91 -1.17 11.63
N ILE A 36 4.73 -1.77 12.50
CA ILE A 36 5.58 -1.03 13.44
C ILE A 36 6.58 -0.16 12.70
N LEU A 37 7.32 -0.72 11.75
CA LEU A 37 8.30 -0.01 10.95
C LEU A 37 7.67 1.16 10.18
N ALA A 38 6.47 0.98 9.65
CA ALA A 38 5.72 2.02 8.96
C ALA A 38 5.30 3.17 9.91
N GLN A 39 4.82 2.85 11.12
CA GLN A 39 4.49 3.87 12.13
C GLN A 39 5.72 4.63 12.60
N GLU A 40 6.85 3.97 12.74
CA GLU A 40 8.14 4.58 13.08
C GLU A 40 8.78 5.31 11.88
N LYS A 41 8.18 5.24 10.69
CA LYS A 41 8.72 5.78 9.44
C LYS A 41 10.10 5.24 9.06
N ASN A 42 10.40 4.02 9.50
CA ASN A 42 11.62 3.31 9.13
C ASN A 42 11.43 2.61 7.78
N TRP A 43 11.41 3.42 6.71
CA TRP A 43 11.03 2.95 5.37
C TRP A 43 12.05 2.00 4.73
N ALA A 44 13.33 2.14 5.08
CA ALA A 44 14.37 1.25 4.56
C ALA A 44 14.17 -0.20 5.05
N GLU A 45 13.94 -0.38 6.35
CA GLU A 45 13.66 -1.71 6.91
C GLU A 45 12.27 -2.22 6.52
N ALA A 46 11.27 -1.34 6.42
CA ALA A 46 9.92 -1.71 5.98
C ALA A 46 9.94 -2.21 4.52
N GLU A 47 10.70 -1.56 3.64
CA GLU A 47 10.90 -2.00 2.25
C GLU A 47 11.55 -3.38 2.19
N ALA A 48 12.67 -3.56 2.90
CA ALA A 48 13.38 -4.84 2.92
C ALA A 48 12.51 -5.98 3.44
N LEU A 49 11.77 -5.76 4.52
CA LEU A 49 10.84 -6.76 5.08
C LEU A 49 9.72 -7.09 4.10
N ALA A 50 9.09 -6.10 3.48
CA ALA A 50 8.01 -6.34 2.53
C ALA A 50 8.49 -7.08 1.27
N ARG A 51 9.67 -6.74 0.75
CA ARG A 51 10.30 -7.45 -0.36
C ARG A 51 10.52 -8.93 -0.04
N ASP A 52 11.05 -9.23 1.14
CA ASP A 52 11.24 -10.61 1.59
C ASP A 52 9.90 -11.34 1.74
N GLN A 53 8.86 -10.66 2.26
CA GLN A 53 7.52 -11.23 2.35
C GLN A 53 6.91 -11.53 0.97
N VAL A 54 7.15 -10.70 -0.04
CA VAL A 54 6.73 -10.99 -1.43
C VAL A 54 7.46 -12.21 -1.98
N SER A 55 8.76 -12.36 -1.70
CA SER A 55 9.54 -13.54 -2.10
C SER A 55 9.00 -14.83 -1.48
N ASP A 56 8.65 -14.79 -0.19
CA ASP A 56 8.17 -15.97 0.55
C ASP A 56 6.71 -16.30 0.24
N GLN A 57 5.89 -15.27 0.04
CA GLN A 57 4.45 -15.37 -0.17
C GLN A 57 3.99 -14.44 -1.30
N PRO A 58 4.34 -14.76 -2.56
CA PRO A 58 4.00 -13.91 -3.71
C PRO A 58 2.49 -13.84 -4.00
N ASP A 59 1.70 -14.76 -3.45
CA ASP A 59 0.24 -14.83 -3.63
C ASP A 59 -0.55 -14.07 -2.56
N ASN A 60 0.12 -13.26 -1.74
CA ASN A 60 -0.50 -12.37 -0.78
C ASN A 60 -0.44 -10.92 -1.29
N ALA A 61 -1.59 -10.37 -1.69
CA ALA A 61 -1.69 -9.01 -2.24
C ALA A 61 -1.19 -7.93 -1.26
N ALA A 62 -1.43 -8.11 0.05
CA ALA A 62 -0.98 -7.16 1.07
C ALA A 62 0.54 -6.97 1.07
N ASN A 63 1.32 -8.03 0.79
CA ASN A 63 2.78 -7.93 0.73
C ASN A 63 3.23 -7.02 -0.40
N TRP A 64 2.61 -7.10 -1.57
CA TRP A 64 2.89 -6.23 -2.71
C TRP A 64 2.51 -4.77 -2.43
N ILE A 65 1.35 -4.56 -1.84
CA ILE A 65 0.85 -3.23 -1.46
C ILE A 65 1.80 -2.59 -0.44
N ASN A 66 2.19 -3.32 0.59
CA ASN A 66 3.11 -2.87 1.61
C ASN A 66 4.50 -2.56 1.04
N TRP A 67 4.99 -3.39 0.12
CA TRP A 67 6.28 -3.15 -0.53
C TRP A 67 6.27 -1.86 -1.36
N ALA A 68 5.27 -1.66 -2.20
CA ALA A 68 5.11 -0.41 -2.96
C ALA A 68 4.96 0.81 -2.04
N TYR A 69 4.21 0.68 -0.95
CA TYR A 69 4.02 1.74 0.04
C TYR A 69 5.34 2.19 0.67
N ALA A 70 6.20 1.24 1.01
CA ALA A 70 7.52 1.52 1.57
C ALA A 70 8.49 2.07 0.51
N LEU A 71 8.51 1.51 -0.71
CA LEU A 71 9.33 2.00 -1.83
C LEU A 71 9.08 3.48 -2.14
N ARG A 72 7.84 3.91 -2.12
CA ARG A 72 7.49 5.31 -2.36
C ARG A 72 8.19 6.28 -1.40
N ARG A 73 8.52 5.81 -0.19
CA ARG A 73 9.01 6.63 0.94
C ARG A 73 10.46 6.37 1.31
N ALA A 74 11.02 5.24 0.91
CA ALA A 74 12.40 4.90 1.22
C ALA A 74 13.39 5.76 0.43
N ASP A 75 14.48 6.17 1.10
CA ASP A 75 15.56 6.91 0.46
C ASP A 75 16.18 6.12 -0.69
N GLY A 76 16.45 6.80 -1.79
CA GLY A 76 17.01 6.18 -3.01
C GLY A 76 16.02 5.38 -3.85
N CYS A 77 14.76 5.25 -3.39
CA CYS A 77 13.67 4.65 -4.13
C CYS A 77 12.76 5.76 -4.72
N GLY A 78 11.47 5.63 -4.62
CA GLY A 78 10.55 6.68 -5.00
C GLY A 78 9.28 6.15 -5.66
N ILE A 79 8.42 7.09 -6.02
CA ILE A 79 7.08 6.78 -6.50
C ILE A 79 7.07 5.99 -7.82
N ARG A 80 8.05 6.19 -8.70
CA ARG A 80 8.17 5.43 -9.95
C ARG A 80 8.49 3.96 -9.66
N MET A 81 9.43 3.68 -8.76
CA MET A 81 9.73 2.30 -8.34
C MET A 81 8.52 1.64 -7.68
N ALA A 82 7.79 2.37 -6.85
CA ALA A 82 6.56 1.89 -6.23
C ALA A 82 5.51 1.53 -7.28
N TYR A 83 5.33 2.38 -8.28
CA TYR A 83 4.42 2.13 -9.40
C TYR A 83 4.82 0.89 -10.19
N ASP A 84 6.06 0.80 -10.64
CA ASP A 84 6.54 -0.31 -11.46
C ASP A 84 6.42 -1.65 -10.71
N THR A 85 6.77 -1.67 -9.42
CA THR A 85 6.64 -2.86 -8.57
C THR A 85 5.18 -3.27 -8.40
N LEU A 86 4.29 -2.34 -8.06
CA LEU A 86 2.89 -2.67 -7.79
C LEU A 86 2.14 -3.06 -9.08
N ARG A 87 2.52 -2.50 -10.21
CA ARG A 87 1.94 -2.84 -11.51
C ARG A 87 2.10 -4.32 -11.86
N GLU A 88 3.20 -4.96 -11.46
CA GLU A 88 3.41 -6.39 -11.68
C GLU A 88 2.34 -7.26 -10.99
N ALA A 89 1.75 -6.76 -9.91
CA ALA A 89 0.76 -7.49 -9.14
C ALA A 89 -0.69 -7.36 -9.68
N VAL A 90 -0.96 -6.45 -10.60
CA VAL A 90 -2.33 -6.14 -11.06
C VAL A 90 -3.05 -7.37 -11.58
N ASP A 91 -2.41 -8.13 -12.46
CA ASP A 91 -3.01 -9.30 -13.11
C ASP A 91 -3.00 -10.54 -12.20
N ARG A 92 -2.07 -10.57 -11.25
CA ARG A 92 -2.00 -11.63 -10.23
C ARG A 92 -3.19 -11.59 -9.28
N PHE A 93 -3.71 -10.40 -8.99
CA PHE A 93 -4.81 -10.18 -8.04
C PHE A 93 -6.00 -9.46 -8.71
N PRO A 94 -6.71 -10.11 -9.64
CA PRO A 94 -7.73 -9.43 -10.47
C PRO A 94 -8.96 -8.95 -9.70
N LYS A 95 -9.15 -9.40 -8.46
CA LYS A 95 -10.27 -8.98 -7.59
C LYS A 95 -9.86 -7.91 -6.58
N GLU A 96 -8.57 -7.61 -6.45
CA GLU A 96 -8.06 -6.63 -5.49
C GLU A 96 -8.17 -5.23 -6.08
N SER A 97 -9.03 -4.39 -5.50
CA SER A 97 -9.25 -3.01 -5.97
C SER A 97 -8.23 -2.02 -5.44
N THR A 98 -7.57 -2.32 -4.32
CA THR A 98 -6.56 -1.46 -3.70
C THR A 98 -5.33 -1.28 -4.60
N ILE A 99 -4.95 -2.32 -5.34
CA ILE A 99 -3.81 -2.25 -6.25
C ILE A 99 -4.01 -1.19 -7.34
N PRO A 100 -5.05 -1.26 -8.20
CA PRO A 100 -5.26 -0.23 -9.21
C PRO A 100 -5.57 1.14 -8.59
N TYR A 101 -6.21 1.20 -7.43
CA TYR A 101 -6.42 2.45 -6.72
C TYR A 101 -5.09 3.13 -6.34
N ASN A 102 -4.15 2.40 -5.75
CA ASN A 102 -2.84 2.92 -5.39
C ASN A 102 -2.01 3.31 -6.64
N LEU A 103 -2.12 2.56 -7.73
CA LEU A 103 -1.50 2.93 -9.00
C LEU A 103 -2.04 4.27 -9.53
N ALA A 104 -3.35 4.51 -9.39
CA ALA A 104 -3.94 5.81 -9.74
C ALA A 104 -3.35 6.95 -8.90
N CYS A 105 -3.19 6.74 -7.59
CA CYS A 105 -2.56 7.71 -6.70
C CYS A 105 -1.12 8.02 -7.13
N TYR A 106 -0.34 6.99 -7.46
CA TYR A 106 1.05 7.16 -7.92
C TYR A 106 1.11 7.92 -9.25
N CYS A 107 0.27 7.57 -10.21
CA CYS A 107 0.18 8.27 -11.50
C CYS A 107 -0.18 9.75 -11.31
N CYS A 108 -1.17 10.05 -10.49
CA CYS A 108 -1.59 11.42 -10.22
C CYS A 108 -0.46 12.24 -9.60
N ARG A 109 0.30 11.66 -8.68
CA ARG A 109 1.49 12.30 -8.07
C ARG A 109 2.66 12.48 -9.04
N MET A 110 2.71 11.69 -10.11
CA MET A 110 3.67 11.82 -11.20
C MET A 110 3.17 12.71 -12.34
N GLU A 111 2.02 13.36 -12.16
CA GLU A 111 1.36 14.21 -13.17
C GLU A 111 0.87 13.43 -14.41
N GLU A 112 0.75 12.10 -14.30
CA GLU A 112 0.24 11.20 -15.33
C GLU A 112 -1.30 11.04 -15.19
N VAL A 113 -2.04 12.12 -15.33
CA VAL A 113 -3.47 12.21 -14.99
C VAL A 113 -4.33 11.25 -15.81
N GLU A 114 -4.05 11.08 -17.10
CA GLU A 114 -4.82 10.17 -17.97
C GLU A 114 -4.67 8.71 -17.51
N GLU A 115 -3.45 8.31 -17.15
CA GLU A 115 -3.19 6.99 -16.66
C GLU A 115 -3.81 6.78 -15.26
N ALA A 116 -3.81 7.82 -14.41
CA ALA A 116 -4.51 7.78 -13.12
C ALA A 116 -6.00 7.47 -13.31
N TRP A 117 -6.66 8.10 -14.28
CA TRP A 117 -8.06 7.82 -14.61
C TRP A 117 -8.29 6.37 -15.07
N ARG A 118 -7.40 5.84 -15.90
CA ARG A 118 -7.50 4.44 -16.33
C ARG A 118 -7.48 3.49 -15.13
N TRP A 119 -6.56 3.71 -14.19
CA TRP A 119 -6.48 2.90 -12.99
C TRP A 119 -7.67 3.08 -12.05
N LEU A 120 -8.23 4.29 -11.92
CA LEU A 120 -9.46 4.49 -11.14
C LEU A 120 -10.65 3.72 -11.73
N HIS A 121 -10.78 3.68 -13.06
CA HIS A 121 -11.82 2.87 -13.71
C HIS A 121 -11.62 1.36 -13.45
N VAL A 122 -10.38 0.88 -13.47
CA VAL A 122 -10.08 -0.52 -13.11
C VAL A 122 -10.45 -0.79 -11.66
N ALA A 123 -10.09 0.10 -10.74
CA ALA A 123 -10.44 -0.02 -9.32
C ALA A 123 -11.96 -0.05 -9.11
N ALA A 124 -12.70 0.84 -9.77
CA ALA A 124 -14.16 0.87 -9.72
C ALA A 124 -14.80 -0.41 -10.27
N GLY A 125 -14.21 -0.99 -11.31
CA GLY A 125 -14.66 -2.27 -11.87
C GLY A 125 -14.40 -3.47 -10.96
N ARG A 126 -13.40 -3.39 -10.08
CA ARG A 126 -13.06 -4.44 -9.08
C ARG A 126 -13.78 -4.27 -7.74
N SER A 127 -14.36 -3.12 -7.50
CA SER A 127 -15.14 -2.79 -6.29
C SER A 127 -16.49 -2.23 -6.72
N ASP A 128 -16.77 -0.98 -6.36
CA ASP A 128 -17.91 -0.23 -6.88
C ASP A 128 -17.52 1.24 -7.07
N HIS A 129 -18.19 1.87 -8.01
CA HIS A 129 -17.91 3.23 -8.44
C HIS A 129 -18.07 4.25 -7.30
N LYS A 130 -19.14 4.12 -6.51
CA LYS A 130 -19.46 5.04 -5.43
C LYS A 130 -18.40 5.02 -4.33
N THR A 131 -17.95 3.82 -3.95
CA THR A 131 -16.89 3.64 -2.95
C THR A 131 -15.57 4.23 -3.41
N ILE A 132 -15.13 3.91 -4.64
CA ILE A 132 -13.87 4.43 -5.18
C ILE A 132 -13.91 5.95 -5.30
N ARG A 133 -15.01 6.53 -5.81
CA ARG A 133 -15.18 7.99 -5.88
C ARG A 133 -15.08 8.65 -4.51
N ARG A 134 -15.78 8.10 -3.50
CA ARG A 134 -15.75 8.63 -2.14
C ARG A 134 -14.34 8.61 -1.54
N MET A 135 -13.62 7.51 -1.71
CA MET A 135 -12.23 7.39 -1.26
C MET A 135 -11.35 8.44 -1.97
N ALA A 136 -11.46 8.54 -3.29
CA ALA A 136 -10.65 9.44 -4.10
C ALA A 136 -10.87 10.91 -3.77
N LEU A 137 -12.10 11.34 -3.47
CA LEU A 137 -12.41 12.71 -3.05
C LEU A 137 -11.79 13.09 -1.69
N CYS A 138 -11.46 12.11 -0.85
CA CYS A 138 -10.82 12.33 0.44
C CYS A 138 -9.29 12.12 0.39
N ASP A 139 -8.74 11.74 -0.77
CA ASP A 139 -7.33 11.38 -0.91
C ASP A 139 -6.52 12.54 -1.50
N ASN A 140 -5.57 13.06 -0.73
CA ASN A 140 -4.69 14.15 -1.15
C ASN A 140 -3.82 13.79 -2.36
N ASP A 141 -3.49 12.51 -2.55
CA ASP A 141 -2.71 12.06 -3.71
C ASP A 141 -3.48 12.28 -5.04
N LEU A 142 -4.81 12.32 -4.97
CA LEU A 142 -5.69 12.55 -6.11
C LEU A 142 -6.22 13.99 -6.19
N SER A 143 -5.66 14.92 -5.43
CA SER A 143 -6.13 16.32 -5.36
C SER A 143 -6.16 17.02 -6.73
N ALA A 144 -5.23 16.69 -7.61
CA ALA A 144 -5.17 17.27 -8.97
C ALA A 144 -6.39 16.95 -9.84
N ILE A 145 -7.18 15.94 -9.48
CA ILE A 145 -8.38 15.51 -10.22
C ILE A 145 -9.67 15.58 -9.40
N HIS A 146 -9.65 16.20 -8.22
CA HIS A 146 -10.84 16.29 -7.35
C HIS A 146 -12.02 16.98 -8.04
N GLU A 147 -11.77 18.00 -8.85
CA GLU A 147 -12.83 18.69 -9.59
C GLU A 147 -13.56 17.72 -10.55
N GLN A 148 -12.82 16.97 -11.34
CA GLN A 148 -13.38 15.97 -12.25
C GLN A 148 -14.04 14.80 -11.52
N LEU A 149 -13.51 14.41 -10.33
CA LEU A 149 -14.12 13.37 -9.51
C LEU A 149 -15.50 13.75 -9.00
N THR A 150 -15.78 15.05 -8.82
CA THR A 150 -17.09 15.53 -8.38
C THR A 150 -18.20 15.12 -9.36
N ASP A 151 -17.91 15.17 -10.66
CA ASP A 151 -18.85 14.83 -11.73
C ASP A 151 -18.78 13.36 -12.16
N TRP A 152 -17.78 12.62 -11.70
CA TRP A 152 -17.55 11.23 -12.08
C TRP A 152 -18.63 10.31 -11.55
N GLY A 153 -19.51 9.84 -12.45
CA GLY A 153 -20.60 8.91 -12.12
C GLY A 153 -21.74 9.51 -11.29
N ALA A 154 -21.88 10.81 -11.38
CA ALA A 154 -23.04 11.50 -10.80
C ALA A 154 -24.34 11.13 -11.53
#